data_36e9d2165fc35b776fa084f8b9323c89
#
_entry.id   36e9d2165fc35b776fa084f8b9323c89
#
_cell.length_a   1.000
_cell.length_b   1.000
_cell.length_c   1.000
_cell.angle_alpha   90.00
_cell.angle_beta   90.00
_cell.angle_gamma   90.00
#
_symmetry.space_group_name_H-M   'P 1'
#
loop_
_entity.id
_entity.type
_entity.pdbx_description
1 polymer ?
#
loop_
_entity_poly.entity_id
_entity_poly.type
_entity_poly.pdbx_seq_one_letter_code
_entity_poly.pdbx_strand_id
1 'polypeptide(L)'
;MKISILDDYFDVIRTLNCFPKLDGHDVTIHNDQVQDTDILAERLADTEALVLIRERTKIQAPLLERLPKLKMISQRSVYPHIDLDACTRLGILLASDQHAGTPSHATAELTWGLILAAMRDIPQQVASTKAGKWQYGIGQTLRGKTLGIMGYGRIGLAVAEYGKAFGMDVVIWASDASRER
;
A
#
# COMPACT_ATOMS: atom_id res chain seq x y z
N MET A 1 21.85 13.67 -8.66
CA MET A 1 21.52 12.26 -8.96
C MET A 1 20.29 12.22 -9.84
N LYS A 2 20.22 11.23 -10.74
CA LYS A 2 18.99 10.92 -11.46
C LYS A 2 18.13 9.97 -10.63
N ILE A 3 16.94 10.41 -10.26
CA ILE A 3 16.01 9.68 -9.40
C ILE A 3 14.75 9.35 -10.21
N SER A 4 14.37 8.08 -10.25
CA SER A 4 13.10 7.66 -10.85
C SER A 4 12.14 7.17 -9.76
N ILE A 5 10.91 7.64 -9.80
CA ILE A 5 9.82 7.23 -8.92
C ILE A 5 8.80 6.52 -9.78
N LEU A 6 8.49 5.25 -9.47
CA LEU A 6 7.55 4.44 -10.24
C LEU A 6 6.16 4.42 -9.61
N ASP A 7 5.15 4.18 -10.45
CA ASP A 7 3.78 3.83 -10.05
C ASP A 7 3.03 4.91 -9.23
N ASP A 8 3.35 6.20 -9.42
CA ASP A 8 2.57 7.28 -8.79
C ASP A 8 1.32 7.62 -9.61
N TYR A 9 0.34 6.70 -9.64
CA TYR A 9 -0.86 6.76 -10.47
C TYR A 9 -1.69 8.04 -10.33
N PHE A 10 -1.56 8.75 -9.22
CA PHE A 10 -2.34 9.94 -8.92
C PHE A 10 -1.51 11.23 -8.94
N ASP A 11 -0.21 11.12 -9.29
CA ASP A 11 0.76 12.22 -9.26
C ASP A 11 0.77 12.98 -7.92
N VAL A 12 0.69 12.23 -6.82
CA VAL A 12 0.59 12.79 -5.47
C VAL A 12 1.94 12.97 -4.78
N ILE A 13 3.00 12.34 -5.26
CA ILE A 13 4.33 12.41 -4.62
C ILE A 13 4.82 13.86 -4.60
N ARG A 14 4.56 14.63 -5.65
CA ARG A 14 4.94 16.06 -5.73
C ARG A 14 4.28 16.94 -4.66
N THR A 15 3.16 16.51 -4.12
CA THR A 15 2.40 17.26 -3.10
C THR A 15 2.84 16.95 -1.67
N LEU A 16 3.74 15.98 -1.48
CA LEU A 16 4.22 15.61 -0.16
C LEU A 16 5.16 16.70 0.41
N ASN A 17 5.00 17.02 1.67
CA ASN A 17 5.83 17.99 2.39
C ASN A 17 7.33 17.65 2.38
N CYS A 18 7.68 16.38 2.13
CA CYS A 18 9.06 15.93 2.03
C CYS A 18 9.63 16.01 0.61
N PHE A 19 8.80 16.24 -0.42
CA PHE A 19 9.27 16.27 -1.81
C PHE A 19 10.35 17.32 -2.07
N PRO A 20 10.31 18.54 -1.50
CA PRO A 20 11.38 19.53 -1.64
C PRO A 20 12.74 19.07 -1.14
N LYS A 21 12.82 17.98 -0.36
CA LYS A 21 14.13 17.40 0.02
C LYS A 21 14.88 16.78 -1.17
N LEU A 22 14.21 16.62 -2.29
CA LEU A 22 14.80 16.16 -3.55
C LEU A 22 15.28 17.32 -4.44
N ASP A 23 15.15 18.58 -3.99
CA ASP A 23 15.64 19.75 -4.73
C ASP A 23 17.14 19.61 -5.01
N GLY A 24 17.55 19.97 -6.22
CA GLY A 24 18.92 19.76 -6.68
C GLY A 24 19.20 18.38 -7.29
N HIS A 25 18.20 17.50 -7.36
CA HIS A 25 18.25 16.24 -8.08
C HIS A 25 17.40 16.28 -9.34
N ASP A 26 17.75 15.44 -10.31
CA ASP A 26 16.95 15.23 -11.54
C ASP A 26 15.92 14.13 -11.26
N VAL A 27 14.67 14.53 -11.01
CA VAL A 27 13.60 13.62 -10.55
C VAL A 27 12.59 13.39 -11.66
N THR A 28 12.44 12.14 -12.08
CA THR A 28 11.40 11.70 -13.02
C THR A 28 10.36 10.87 -12.27
N ILE A 29 9.08 11.23 -12.40
CA ILE A 29 7.96 10.48 -11.82
C ILE A 29 7.18 9.83 -12.95
N HIS A 30 6.95 8.52 -12.83
CA HIS A 30 6.16 7.71 -13.75
C HIS A 30 4.79 7.44 -13.14
N ASN A 31 3.74 7.89 -13.83
CA ASN A 31 2.35 7.82 -13.35
C ASN A 31 1.60 6.60 -13.93
N ASP A 32 2.26 5.83 -14.78
CA ASP A 32 1.77 4.61 -15.40
C ASP A 32 2.36 3.36 -14.73
N GLN A 33 1.81 2.18 -15.05
CA GLN A 33 2.37 0.90 -14.63
C GLN A 33 2.96 0.17 -15.82
N VAL A 34 4.23 -0.20 -15.72
CA VAL A 34 4.93 -1.04 -16.68
C VAL A 34 5.56 -2.23 -15.96
N GLN A 35 5.34 -3.44 -16.49
CA GLN A 35 5.94 -4.67 -15.97
C GLN A 35 6.91 -5.31 -16.96
N ASP A 36 6.91 -4.84 -18.20
CA ASP A 36 7.83 -5.32 -19.24
C ASP A 36 9.27 -4.93 -18.91
N THR A 37 10.15 -5.93 -18.85
CA THR A 37 11.55 -5.75 -18.47
C THR A 37 12.34 -4.91 -19.47
N ASP A 38 12.04 -5.02 -20.76
CA ASP A 38 12.77 -4.28 -21.80
C ASP A 38 12.42 -2.79 -21.73
N ILE A 39 11.12 -2.49 -21.61
CA ILE A 39 10.64 -1.12 -21.47
C ILE A 39 11.15 -0.48 -20.16
N LEU A 40 11.14 -1.24 -19.06
CA LEU A 40 11.67 -0.75 -17.77
C LEU A 40 13.18 -0.49 -17.84
N ALA A 41 13.93 -1.38 -18.47
CA ALA A 41 15.39 -1.22 -18.61
C ALA A 41 15.74 0.01 -19.45
N GLU A 42 15.02 0.28 -20.54
CA GLU A 42 15.18 1.50 -21.34
C GLU A 42 14.81 2.74 -20.53
N ARG A 43 13.65 2.73 -19.88
CA ARG A 43 13.13 3.82 -19.07
C ARG A 43 14.06 4.21 -17.92
N LEU A 44 14.69 3.23 -17.29
CA LEU A 44 15.52 3.40 -16.09
C LEU A 44 17.03 3.38 -16.35
N ALA A 45 17.46 3.34 -17.62
CA ALA A 45 18.86 3.16 -18.01
C ALA A 45 19.83 4.16 -17.34
N ASP A 46 19.38 5.37 -17.09
CA ASP A 46 20.16 6.44 -16.46
C ASP A 46 19.89 6.63 -14.97
N THR A 47 18.98 5.85 -14.39
CA THR A 47 18.56 5.98 -13.00
C THR A 47 19.67 5.60 -12.04
N GLU A 48 19.99 6.48 -11.09
CA GLU A 48 20.94 6.23 -10.02
C GLU A 48 20.26 5.83 -8.71
N ALA A 49 19.03 6.36 -8.46
CA ALA A 49 18.22 5.97 -7.32
C ALA A 49 16.78 5.69 -7.78
N LEU A 50 16.24 4.55 -7.38
CA LEU A 50 14.90 4.11 -7.72
C LEU A 50 14.02 4.17 -6.48
N VAL A 51 12.89 4.87 -6.56
CA VAL A 51 11.89 4.94 -5.49
C VAL A 51 10.67 4.14 -5.90
N LEU A 52 10.26 3.21 -5.05
CA LEU A 52 9.13 2.31 -5.29
C LEU A 52 7.96 2.65 -4.37
N ILE A 53 6.76 2.54 -4.93
CA ILE A 53 5.49 2.73 -4.21
C ILE A 53 4.79 1.39 -4.10
N ARG A 54 4.84 0.79 -2.90
CA ARG A 54 4.29 -0.54 -2.65
C ARG A 54 5.01 -1.63 -3.47
N GLU A 55 4.43 -2.80 -3.54
CA GLU A 55 4.94 -3.98 -4.25
C GLU A 55 4.39 -4.03 -5.70
N ARG A 56 4.34 -2.87 -6.38
CA ARG A 56 3.64 -2.72 -7.67
C ARG A 56 4.45 -3.22 -8.84
N THR A 57 5.75 -2.90 -8.89
CA THR A 57 6.65 -3.31 -9.98
C THR A 57 7.66 -4.34 -9.50
N LYS A 58 7.81 -5.44 -10.25
CA LYS A 58 8.79 -6.50 -9.94
C LYS A 58 10.20 -6.04 -10.31
N ILE A 59 11.10 -6.02 -9.33
CA ILE A 59 12.49 -5.60 -9.48
C ILE A 59 13.38 -6.85 -9.30
N GLN A 60 13.51 -7.61 -10.38
CA GLN A 60 14.20 -8.89 -10.38
C GLN A 60 15.55 -8.80 -11.11
N ALA A 61 16.40 -9.81 -10.96
CA ALA A 61 17.73 -9.87 -11.57
C ALA A 61 17.77 -9.47 -13.05
N PRO A 62 16.87 -9.94 -13.95
CA PRO A 62 16.93 -9.57 -15.37
C PRO A 62 16.78 -8.07 -15.63
N LEU A 63 16.07 -7.33 -14.76
CA LEU A 63 16.00 -5.87 -14.83
C LEU A 63 17.25 -5.25 -14.21
N LEU A 64 17.60 -5.65 -12.99
CA LEU A 64 18.72 -5.05 -12.23
C LEU A 64 20.05 -5.13 -12.97
N GLU A 65 20.32 -6.23 -13.68
CA GLU A 65 21.54 -6.43 -14.48
C GLU A 65 21.65 -5.46 -15.68
N ARG A 66 20.55 -4.83 -16.06
CA ARG A 66 20.47 -3.86 -17.16
C ARG A 66 20.48 -2.41 -16.69
N LEU A 67 20.63 -2.18 -15.38
CA LEU A 67 20.64 -0.85 -14.78
C LEU A 67 22.02 -0.50 -14.19
N PRO A 68 23.05 -0.31 -15.03
CA PRO A 68 24.44 -0.19 -14.58
C PRO A 68 24.72 1.06 -13.73
N LYS A 69 23.82 2.06 -13.76
CA LYS A 69 23.96 3.29 -12.97
C LYS A 69 23.21 3.25 -11.64
N LEU A 70 22.39 2.22 -11.43
CA LEU A 70 21.56 2.10 -10.24
C LEU A 70 22.43 1.81 -9.00
N LYS A 71 22.34 2.67 -8.00
CA LYS A 71 23.09 2.58 -6.75
C LYS A 71 22.22 2.29 -5.55
N MET A 72 20.94 2.71 -5.63
CA MET A 72 20.03 2.65 -4.49
C MET A 72 18.60 2.39 -4.93
N ILE A 73 17.90 1.57 -4.15
CA ILE A 73 16.46 1.38 -4.21
C ILE A 73 15.87 1.81 -2.87
N SER A 74 14.92 2.73 -2.89
CA SER A 74 14.14 3.13 -1.72
C SER A 74 12.75 2.50 -1.80
N GLN A 75 12.46 1.58 -0.88
CA GLN A 75 11.17 0.91 -0.75
C GLN A 75 10.61 1.12 0.65
N ARG A 76 9.40 1.64 0.74
CA ARG A 76 8.71 1.71 2.04
C ARG A 76 7.99 0.39 2.34
N SER A 77 8.22 -0.18 3.55
CA SER A 77 7.61 -1.42 4.00
C SER A 77 8.27 -2.68 3.41
N VAL A 78 7.54 -3.77 3.24
CA VAL A 78 8.04 -5.06 2.77
C VAL A 78 8.53 -5.01 1.32
N TYR A 79 9.44 -5.89 0.95
CA TYR A 79 10.09 -5.91 -0.36
C TYR A 79 10.17 -7.30 -1.02
N PRO A 80 9.11 -8.14 -0.98
CA PRO A 80 9.15 -9.50 -1.56
C PRO A 80 9.28 -9.49 -3.10
N HIS A 81 9.05 -8.36 -3.74
CA HIS A 81 9.12 -8.14 -5.17
C HIS A 81 10.52 -7.72 -5.65
N ILE A 82 11.49 -7.56 -4.74
CA ILE A 82 12.86 -7.14 -5.03
C ILE A 82 13.80 -8.33 -4.82
N ASP A 83 14.67 -8.59 -5.80
CA ASP A 83 15.71 -9.61 -5.72
C ASP A 83 16.90 -9.10 -4.90
N LEU A 84 16.97 -9.51 -3.62
CA LEU A 84 18.02 -9.08 -2.69
C LEU A 84 19.40 -9.64 -3.05
N ASP A 85 19.46 -10.86 -3.55
CA ASP A 85 20.72 -11.50 -3.92
C ASP A 85 21.32 -10.76 -5.13
N ALA A 86 20.49 -10.40 -6.10
CA ALA A 86 20.90 -9.57 -7.22
C ALA A 86 21.36 -8.17 -6.78
N CYS A 87 20.62 -7.51 -5.88
CA CYS A 87 21.03 -6.22 -5.32
C CYS A 87 22.40 -6.31 -4.65
N THR A 88 22.62 -7.34 -3.83
CA THR A 88 23.90 -7.56 -3.13
C THR A 88 25.03 -7.79 -4.12
N ARG A 89 24.83 -8.66 -5.12
CA ARG A 89 25.81 -8.99 -6.14
C ARG A 89 26.21 -7.77 -7.00
N LEU A 90 25.24 -6.89 -7.27
CA LEU A 90 25.43 -5.70 -8.09
C LEU A 90 25.84 -4.45 -7.28
N GLY A 91 25.96 -4.56 -5.95
CA GLY A 91 26.32 -3.45 -5.08
C GLY A 91 25.24 -2.38 -4.95
N ILE A 92 23.96 -2.74 -5.15
CA ILE A 92 22.81 -1.85 -5.05
C ILE A 92 22.31 -1.84 -3.60
N LEU A 93 22.28 -0.65 -2.97
CA LEU A 93 21.74 -0.48 -1.62
C LEU A 93 20.20 -0.55 -1.65
N LEU A 94 19.61 -1.45 -0.89
CA LEU A 94 18.18 -1.41 -0.61
C LEU A 94 17.92 -0.74 0.75
N ALA A 95 17.24 0.40 0.71
CA ALA A 95 16.74 1.08 1.90
C ALA A 95 15.25 0.77 2.09
N SER A 96 14.88 0.20 3.23
CA SER A 96 13.49 -0.10 3.58
C SER A 96 13.23 0.23 5.05
N ASP A 97 12.06 0.80 5.30
CA ASP A 97 11.56 1.06 6.64
C ASP A 97 10.38 0.13 6.95
N GLN A 98 10.70 -1.14 7.27
CA GLN A 98 9.69 -2.16 7.58
C GLN A 98 9.01 -1.96 8.93
N HIS A 99 9.66 -1.26 9.86
CA HIS A 99 9.27 -1.25 11.27
C HIS A 99 8.95 0.16 11.80
N ALA A 100 8.57 1.06 10.93
CA ALA A 100 8.28 2.47 11.28
C ALA A 100 7.24 2.68 12.40
N GLY A 101 6.81 1.63 13.08
CA GLY A 101 6.01 1.69 14.31
C GLY A 101 4.66 2.41 14.19
N THR A 102 4.39 3.04 13.06
CA THR A 102 3.17 3.81 12.85
C THR A 102 1.97 2.89 12.70
N PRO A 103 0.91 3.08 13.51
CA PRO A 103 -0.34 2.37 13.32
C PRO A 103 -0.86 2.58 11.89
N SER A 104 -1.41 1.54 11.28
CA SER A 104 -2.02 1.66 9.94
C SER A 104 -3.50 2.01 10.05
N HIS A 105 -3.80 3.19 10.63
CA HIS A 105 -5.17 3.63 10.84
C HIS A 105 -5.94 3.76 9.53
N ALA A 106 -5.33 4.35 8.48
CA ALA A 106 -5.98 4.54 7.18
C ALA A 106 -6.53 3.23 6.59
N THR A 107 -5.80 2.12 6.73
CA THR A 107 -6.28 0.81 6.26
C THR A 107 -7.43 0.29 7.13
N ALA A 108 -7.36 0.46 8.44
CA ALA A 108 -8.44 0.08 9.35
C ALA A 108 -9.70 0.93 9.13
N GLU A 109 -9.54 2.22 8.90
CA GLU A 109 -10.63 3.15 8.57
C GLU A 109 -11.31 2.78 7.25
N LEU A 110 -10.55 2.48 6.19
CA LEU A 110 -11.12 2.00 4.93
C LEU A 110 -11.87 0.68 5.12
N THR A 111 -11.31 -0.26 5.91
CA THR A 111 -11.97 -1.52 6.23
C THR A 111 -13.35 -1.26 6.85
N TRP A 112 -13.41 -0.35 7.82
CA TRP A 112 -14.68 0.01 8.47
C TRP A 112 -15.61 0.80 7.55
N GLY A 113 -15.08 1.66 6.70
CA GLY A 113 -15.86 2.32 5.65
C GLY A 113 -16.57 1.30 4.75
N LEU A 114 -15.86 0.25 4.33
CA LEU A 114 -16.42 -0.82 3.50
C LEU A 114 -17.43 -1.70 4.27
N ILE A 115 -17.14 -2.06 5.52
CA ILE A 115 -18.08 -2.81 6.37
C ILE A 115 -19.39 -2.03 6.53
N LEU A 116 -19.31 -0.74 6.88
CA LEU A 116 -20.49 0.11 7.01
C LEU A 116 -21.24 0.29 5.69
N ALA A 117 -20.50 0.49 4.59
CA ALA A 117 -21.10 0.60 3.26
C ALA A 117 -21.89 -0.66 2.88
N ALA A 118 -21.32 -1.85 3.15
CA ALA A 118 -21.97 -3.13 2.87
C ALA A 118 -23.17 -3.39 3.80
N MET A 119 -23.00 -3.18 5.10
CA MET A 119 -24.05 -3.50 6.09
C MET A 119 -25.23 -2.52 6.06
N ARG A 120 -25.01 -1.30 5.61
CA ARG A 120 -26.04 -0.25 5.54
C ARG A 120 -26.49 0.05 4.12
N ASP A 121 -26.10 -0.77 3.14
CA ASP A 121 -26.46 -0.61 1.73
C ASP A 121 -26.14 0.79 1.17
N ILE A 122 -25.06 1.44 1.65
CA ILE A 122 -24.78 2.87 1.34
C ILE A 122 -24.69 3.11 -0.17
N PRO A 123 -23.97 2.32 -0.99
CA PRO A 123 -23.92 2.52 -2.43
C PRO A 123 -25.30 2.44 -3.11
N GLN A 124 -26.13 1.50 -2.67
CA GLN A 124 -27.49 1.28 -3.20
C GLN A 124 -28.41 2.43 -2.79
N GLN A 125 -28.31 2.92 -1.55
CA GLN A 125 -29.07 4.09 -1.08
C GLN A 125 -28.70 5.33 -1.91
N VAL A 126 -27.41 5.57 -2.15
CA VAL A 126 -26.94 6.69 -2.96
C VAL A 126 -27.45 6.58 -4.39
N ALA A 127 -27.35 5.40 -5.01
CA ALA A 127 -27.86 5.17 -6.37
C ALA A 127 -29.37 5.40 -6.48
N SER A 128 -30.14 4.90 -5.49
CA SER A 128 -31.59 5.08 -5.42
C SER A 128 -31.97 6.57 -5.31
N THR A 129 -31.30 7.31 -4.42
CA THR A 129 -31.54 8.74 -4.24
C THR A 129 -31.21 9.53 -5.51
N LYS A 130 -30.07 9.23 -6.16
CA LYS A 130 -29.69 9.86 -7.44
C LYS A 130 -30.69 9.57 -8.57
N ALA A 131 -31.38 8.43 -8.53
CA ALA A 131 -32.42 8.07 -9.47
C ALA A 131 -33.79 8.67 -9.12
N GLY A 132 -33.88 9.58 -8.16
CA GLY A 132 -35.14 10.21 -7.70
C GLY A 132 -36.03 9.28 -6.88
N LYS A 133 -35.52 8.12 -6.45
CA LYS A 133 -36.23 7.22 -5.54
C LYS A 133 -35.83 7.54 -4.10
N TRP A 134 -36.74 7.32 -3.15
CA TRP A 134 -36.46 7.65 -1.76
C TRP A 134 -35.51 6.62 -1.13
N GLN A 135 -35.97 5.49 -0.74
CA GLN A 135 -35.22 4.55 0.09
C GLN A 135 -35.07 3.21 -0.63
N TYR A 136 -33.85 2.65 -0.63
CA TYR A 136 -33.57 1.32 -1.15
C TYR A 136 -33.94 0.22 -0.15
N GLY A 137 -33.52 0.41 1.10
CA GLY A 137 -33.70 -0.55 2.17
C GLY A 137 -33.30 0.06 3.53
N ILE A 138 -33.34 -0.73 4.58
CA ILE A 138 -32.98 -0.30 5.94
C ILE A 138 -31.60 -0.76 6.38
N GLY A 139 -30.95 -1.67 5.62
CA GLY A 139 -29.67 -2.25 5.96
C GLY A 139 -29.70 -3.09 7.25
N GLN A 140 -28.54 -3.40 7.79
CA GLN A 140 -28.39 -4.19 9.01
C GLN A 140 -27.54 -3.46 10.05
N THR A 141 -27.90 -3.61 11.32
CA THR A 141 -27.12 -3.12 12.47
C THR A 141 -25.92 -4.05 12.72
N LEU A 142 -24.81 -3.48 13.12
CA LEU A 142 -23.58 -4.22 13.47
C LEU A 142 -23.60 -4.76 14.90
N ARG A 143 -24.22 -4.03 15.84
CA ARG A 143 -24.31 -4.40 17.26
C ARG A 143 -24.84 -5.82 17.44
N GLY A 144 -24.15 -6.61 18.25
CA GLY A 144 -24.51 -8.00 18.55
C GLY A 144 -24.18 -8.99 17.42
N LYS A 145 -23.50 -8.54 16.33
CA LYS A 145 -22.98 -9.45 15.31
C LYS A 145 -21.53 -9.82 15.59
N THR A 146 -21.08 -10.91 15.01
CA THR A 146 -19.71 -11.38 15.13
C THR A 146 -18.85 -10.79 14.01
N LEU A 147 -17.70 -10.20 14.38
CA LEU A 147 -16.65 -9.79 13.47
C LEU A 147 -15.52 -10.81 13.50
N GLY A 148 -15.36 -11.55 12.41
CA GLY A 148 -14.21 -12.47 12.22
C GLY A 148 -13.02 -11.74 11.60
N ILE A 149 -11.83 -11.85 12.22
CA ILE A 149 -10.59 -11.22 11.76
C ILE A 149 -9.55 -12.31 11.52
N MET A 150 -8.99 -12.34 10.30
CA MET A 150 -7.84 -13.16 9.95
C MET A 150 -6.56 -12.35 10.10
N GLY A 151 -5.77 -12.66 11.14
CA GLY A 151 -4.53 -11.96 11.46
C GLY A 151 -4.71 -10.84 12.50
N TYR A 152 -3.88 -10.87 13.53
CA TYR A 152 -3.91 -9.91 14.65
C TYR A 152 -2.63 -9.09 14.72
N GLY A 153 -2.26 -8.49 13.57
CA GLY A 153 -1.19 -7.51 13.47
C GLY A 153 -1.69 -6.08 13.71
N ARG A 154 -0.89 -5.09 13.34
CA ARG A 154 -1.19 -3.65 13.52
C ARG A 154 -2.56 -3.22 12.97
N ILE A 155 -2.97 -3.74 11.80
CA ILE A 155 -4.26 -3.44 11.18
C ILE A 155 -5.38 -4.19 11.90
N GLY A 156 -5.22 -5.52 12.09
CA GLY A 156 -6.23 -6.36 12.72
C GLY A 156 -6.57 -5.91 14.14
N LEU A 157 -5.57 -5.43 14.90
CA LEU A 157 -5.79 -4.86 16.23
C LEU A 157 -6.71 -3.63 16.17
N ALA A 158 -6.39 -2.66 15.31
CA ALA A 158 -7.21 -1.45 15.17
C ALA A 158 -8.64 -1.78 14.70
N VAL A 159 -8.78 -2.70 13.74
CA VAL A 159 -10.09 -3.16 13.25
C VAL A 159 -10.89 -3.83 14.38
N ALA A 160 -10.23 -4.62 15.24
CA ALA A 160 -10.86 -5.28 16.39
C ALA A 160 -11.37 -4.27 17.41
N GLU A 161 -10.58 -3.25 17.73
CA GLU A 161 -10.95 -2.18 18.66
C GLU A 161 -12.19 -1.42 18.16
N TYR A 162 -12.24 -1.08 16.88
CA TYR A 162 -13.41 -0.45 16.28
C TYR A 162 -14.63 -1.38 16.32
N GLY A 163 -14.45 -2.69 16.09
CA GLY A 163 -15.54 -3.66 16.21
C GLY A 163 -16.14 -3.72 17.60
N LYS A 164 -15.30 -3.71 18.63
CA LYS A 164 -15.75 -3.62 20.02
C LYS A 164 -16.53 -2.33 20.29
N ALA A 165 -16.07 -1.19 19.76
CA ALA A 165 -16.76 0.08 19.89
C ALA A 165 -18.16 0.07 19.23
N PHE A 166 -18.33 -0.68 18.14
CA PHE A 166 -19.63 -0.92 17.51
C PHE A 166 -20.50 -1.96 18.26
N GLY A 167 -19.99 -2.54 19.34
CA GLY A 167 -20.72 -3.53 20.15
C GLY A 167 -20.83 -4.89 19.45
N MET A 168 -19.81 -5.27 18.68
CA MET A 168 -19.71 -6.58 18.03
C MET A 168 -18.93 -7.57 18.91
N ASP A 169 -19.21 -8.86 18.73
CA ASP A 169 -18.38 -9.94 19.23
C ASP A 169 -17.21 -10.13 18.27
N VAL A 170 -15.96 -9.97 18.76
CA VAL A 170 -14.78 -10.06 17.92
C VAL A 170 -14.12 -11.43 18.09
N VAL A 171 -13.99 -12.16 16.99
CA VAL A 171 -13.30 -13.45 16.91
C VAL A 171 -12.08 -13.32 16.02
N ILE A 172 -10.92 -13.77 16.51
CA ILE A 172 -9.65 -13.59 15.81
C ILE A 172 -9.05 -14.96 15.49
N TRP A 173 -8.73 -15.18 14.22
CA TRP A 173 -7.86 -16.25 13.81
C TRP A 173 -6.45 -15.68 13.61
N ALA A 174 -5.48 -16.16 14.40
CA ALA A 174 -4.13 -15.62 14.41
C ALA A 174 -3.11 -16.75 14.44
N SER A 175 -1.91 -16.50 13.90
CA SER A 175 -0.74 -17.37 14.08
C SER A 175 -0.30 -17.39 15.56
N ASP A 176 0.44 -18.43 15.94
CA ASP A 176 0.94 -18.57 17.32
C ASP A 176 1.76 -17.35 17.75
N ALA A 177 2.61 -16.81 16.88
CA ALA A 177 3.37 -15.59 17.14
C ALA A 177 2.49 -14.32 17.38
N SER A 178 1.25 -14.32 16.91
CA SER A 178 0.30 -13.22 17.15
C SER A 178 -0.57 -13.44 18.39
N ARG A 179 -0.65 -14.69 18.90
CA ARG A 179 -1.40 -15.03 20.10
C ARG A 179 -0.65 -14.69 21.39
N GLU A 180 0.68 -14.59 21.29
CA GLU A 180 1.57 -14.25 22.43
C GLU A 180 1.68 -12.73 22.67
N ARG A 181 1.01 -11.92 21.87
CA ARG A 181 0.92 -10.46 21.99
C ARG A 181 -0.38 -10.01 22.66
#